data_a561a9f8bdab3657cd2d0e08a56d3d52
#
_entry.id   a561a9f8bdab3657cd2d0e08a56d3d52
#
_cell.length_a   1.000
_cell.length_b   1.000
_cell.length_c   1.000
_cell.angle_alpha   90.00
_cell.angle_beta   90.00
_cell.angle_gamma   90.00
#
_symmetry.space_group_name_H-M   'P 1'
#
loop_
_entity.id
_entity.type
_entity.pdbx_description
1 polymer ?
#
loop_
_entity_poly.entity_id
_entity_poly.type
_entity_poly.pdbx_seq_one_letter_code
_entity_poly.pdbx_strand_id
1 'polypeptide(L)'
;TYDKYLVDPEVRRLTWLRYRGMKAWEIEPNAAHYALVELEGMGKLDCIITQNIDGLHQKAGSSEDKVIELHGTARQVTCLECNKRWPFEEILGWMEAGDDDPHCDECGGLLKAATISFGQAMPVKETREAEERARGCDLFVVIGSSLVVYPAAYMPVFALESGAPLVIINREKTPMDHSATVVVNAGAGDTMSAIMERVR
;
A
#
# COMPACT_ATOMS: atom_id res chain seq x y z
N THR A 1 18.40 2.19 1.27
CA THR A 1 17.88 3.17 2.26
C THR A 1 17.69 4.52 1.60
N TYR A 2 16.83 5.37 2.19
CA TYR A 2 16.52 6.70 1.68
C TYR A 2 17.79 7.59 1.57
N ASP A 3 18.60 7.65 2.62
CA ASP A 3 19.81 8.46 2.65
C ASP A 3 20.80 8.12 1.51
N LYS A 4 20.98 6.82 1.21
CA LYS A 4 21.83 6.39 0.09
C LYS A 4 21.26 6.83 -1.26
N TYR A 5 19.94 6.80 -1.41
CA TYR A 5 19.28 7.26 -2.63
C TYR A 5 19.57 8.75 -2.90
N LEU A 6 19.56 9.57 -1.85
CA LEU A 6 19.79 11.01 -1.98
C LEU A 6 21.21 11.37 -2.45
N VAL A 7 22.23 10.61 -2.01
CA VAL A 7 23.63 11.00 -2.21
C VAL A 7 24.36 10.21 -3.30
N ASP A 8 23.84 9.05 -3.70
CA ASP A 8 24.56 8.12 -4.58
C ASP A 8 23.79 7.90 -5.91
N PRO A 9 24.31 8.47 -7.02
CA PRO A 9 23.69 8.30 -8.35
C PRO A 9 23.58 6.83 -8.79
N GLU A 10 24.52 5.97 -8.42
CA GLU A 10 24.49 4.56 -8.79
C GLU A 10 23.34 3.82 -8.07
N VAL A 11 23.09 4.15 -6.80
CA VAL A 11 21.93 3.63 -6.06
C VAL A 11 20.62 4.09 -6.71
N ARG A 12 20.55 5.32 -7.24
CA ARG A 12 19.36 5.80 -7.97
C ARG A 12 19.16 5.03 -9.27
N ARG A 13 20.21 4.89 -10.11
CA ARG A 13 20.14 4.12 -11.35
C ARG A 13 19.70 2.68 -11.13
N LEU A 14 20.29 1.99 -10.16
CA LEU A 14 19.90 0.62 -9.82
C LEU A 14 18.43 0.55 -9.31
N THR A 15 17.99 1.56 -8.59
CA THR A 15 16.59 1.65 -8.12
C THR A 15 15.64 1.82 -9.29
N TRP A 16 15.93 2.72 -10.24
CA TRP A 16 15.15 2.92 -11.46
C TRP A 16 15.10 1.67 -12.34
N LEU A 17 16.25 1.02 -12.54
CA LEU A 17 16.33 -0.26 -13.27
C LEU A 17 15.46 -1.34 -12.63
N ARG A 18 15.44 -1.41 -11.29
CA ARG A 18 14.59 -2.34 -10.55
C ARG A 18 13.10 -2.04 -10.78
N TYR A 19 12.68 -0.79 -10.67
CA TYR A 19 11.29 -0.40 -10.91
C TYR A 19 10.87 -0.72 -12.36
N ARG A 20 11.70 -0.40 -13.34
CA ARG A 20 11.46 -0.76 -14.74
C ARG A 20 11.29 -2.26 -14.95
N GLY A 21 12.07 -3.08 -14.23
CA GLY A 21 12.00 -4.54 -14.31
C GLY A 21 10.83 -5.18 -13.54
N MET A 22 10.22 -4.46 -12.60
CA MET A 22 9.15 -5.03 -11.76
C MET A 22 7.83 -5.26 -12.53
N LYS A 23 7.61 -4.56 -13.65
CA LYS A 23 6.38 -4.66 -14.48
C LYS A 23 5.11 -4.70 -13.63
N ALA A 24 5.05 -3.85 -12.60
CA ALA A 24 3.95 -3.83 -11.63
C ALA A 24 2.57 -3.67 -12.31
N TRP A 25 2.54 -3.00 -13.47
CA TRP A 25 1.35 -2.83 -14.30
C TRP A 25 0.84 -4.11 -14.97
N GLU A 26 1.68 -5.16 -15.12
CA GLU A 26 1.29 -6.46 -15.68
C GLU A 26 0.65 -7.39 -14.63
N ILE A 27 0.74 -7.05 -13.34
CA ILE A 27 0.16 -7.85 -12.26
C ILE A 27 -1.35 -7.59 -12.16
N GLU A 28 -2.12 -8.67 -12.00
CA GLU A 28 -3.57 -8.60 -11.88
C GLU A 28 -4.04 -8.72 -10.43
N PRO A 29 -5.13 -8.01 -10.07
CA PRO A 29 -5.79 -8.18 -8.79
C PRO A 29 -6.25 -9.63 -8.58
N ASN A 30 -6.25 -10.08 -7.34
CA ASN A 30 -6.75 -11.40 -6.96
C ASN A 30 -8.16 -11.34 -6.35
N ALA A 31 -8.74 -12.49 -6.03
CA ALA A 31 -10.09 -12.59 -5.49
C ALA A 31 -10.32 -11.77 -4.20
N ALA A 32 -9.29 -11.56 -3.36
CA ALA A 32 -9.42 -10.72 -2.18
C ALA A 32 -9.61 -9.23 -2.55
N HIS A 33 -8.91 -8.73 -3.57
CA HIS A 33 -9.11 -7.36 -4.04
C HIS A 33 -10.53 -7.14 -4.58
N TYR A 34 -11.04 -8.06 -5.40
CA TYR A 34 -12.41 -7.97 -5.92
C TYR A 34 -13.48 -8.11 -4.83
N ALA A 35 -13.22 -8.93 -3.80
CA ALA A 35 -14.12 -9.04 -2.64
C ALA A 35 -14.25 -7.69 -1.89
N LEU A 36 -13.17 -6.92 -1.76
CA LEU A 36 -13.21 -5.60 -1.14
C LEU A 36 -14.01 -4.59 -1.98
N VAL A 37 -13.90 -4.63 -3.30
CA VAL A 37 -14.73 -3.82 -4.21
C VAL A 37 -16.21 -4.15 -4.04
N GLU A 38 -16.57 -5.43 -3.92
CA GLU A 38 -17.93 -5.85 -3.71
C GLU A 38 -18.47 -5.39 -2.34
N LEU A 39 -17.67 -5.51 -1.27
CA LEU A 39 -18.02 -4.99 0.06
C LEU A 39 -18.20 -3.47 0.05
N GLU A 40 -17.41 -2.75 -0.72
CA GLU A 40 -17.58 -1.31 -0.94
C GLU A 40 -18.92 -1.01 -1.61
N GLY A 41 -19.25 -1.73 -2.69
CA GLY A 41 -20.52 -1.57 -3.38
C GLY A 41 -21.75 -1.91 -2.52
N MET A 42 -21.58 -2.77 -1.51
CA MET A 42 -22.61 -3.07 -0.51
C MET A 42 -22.70 -2.05 0.63
N GLY A 43 -21.83 -1.03 0.66
CA GLY A 43 -21.72 -0.07 1.78
C GLY A 43 -21.19 -0.69 3.07
N LYS A 44 -20.48 -1.84 3.01
CA LYS A 44 -19.94 -2.58 4.13
C LYS A 44 -18.43 -2.34 4.34
N LEU A 45 -17.78 -1.60 3.45
CA LEU A 45 -16.37 -1.22 3.54
C LEU A 45 -16.25 0.28 3.80
N ASP A 46 -15.65 0.65 4.93
CA ASP A 46 -15.31 2.03 5.22
C ASP A 46 -14.06 2.47 4.46
N CYS A 47 -12.94 1.79 4.65
CA CYS A 47 -11.70 2.05 3.92
C CYS A 47 -10.81 0.80 3.82
N ILE A 48 -9.78 0.90 2.99
CA ILE A 48 -8.67 -0.05 2.86
C ILE A 48 -7.40 0.65 3.31
N ILE A 49 -6.74 0.13 4.35
CA ILE A 49 -5.42 0.61 4.79
C ILE A 49 -4.40 -0.37 4.24
N THR A 50 -3.61 0.04 3.24
CA THR A 50 -2.66 -0.85 2.58
C THR A 50 -1.21 -0.47 2.83
N GLN A 51 -0.36 -1.48 2.97
CA GLN A 51 1.10 -1.37 2.99
C GLN A 51 1.70 -1.63 1.60
N ASN A 52 0.90 -2.15 0.66
CA ASN A 52 1.32 -2.42 -0.69
C ASN A 52 1.41 -1.12 -1.51
N ILE A 53 2.32 -1.12 -2.48
CA ILE A 53 2.60 0.02 -3.35
C ILE A 53 2.18 -0.23 -4.80
N ASP A 54 1.54 -1.38 -5.06
CA ASP A 54 1.28 -1.94 -6.40
C ASP A 54 0.05 -1.35 -7.10
N GLY A 55 -0.83 -0.66 -6.37
CA GLY A 55 -2.06 -0.08 -6.91
C GLY A 55 -3.14 -1.11 -7.28
N LEU A 56 -3.04 -2.35 -6.80
CA LEU A 56 -3.98 -3.42 -7.18
C LEU A 56 -5.40 -3.21 -6.63
N HIS A 57 -5.56 -2.50 -5.52
CA HIS A 57 -6.90 -2.14 -5.03
C HIS A 57 -7.63 -1.24 -6.02
N GLN A 58 -6.96 -0.18 -6.49
CA GLN A 58 -7.51 0.73 -7.49
C GLN A 58 -7.72 0.03 -8.84
N LYS A 59 -6.77 -0.82 -9.27
CA LYS A 59 -6.89 -1.63 -10.48
C LYS A 59 -8.07 -2.61 -10.42
N ALA A 60 -8.40 -3.12 -9.24
CA ALA A 60 -9.57 -3.97 -9.02
C ALA A 60 -10.90 -3.20 -9.09
N GLY A 61 -10.89 -1.86 -8.90
CA GLY A 61 -12.05 -0.99 -8.93
C GLY A 61 -12.42 -0.34 -7.59
N SER A 62 -11.59 -0.46 -6.55
CA SER A 62 -11.80 0.28 -5.29
C SER A 62 -11.66 1.79 -5.54
N SER A 63 -12.53 2.58 -4.93
CA SER A 63 -12.50 4.05 -5.01
C SER A 63 -11.21 4.61 -4.41
N GLU A 64 -10.59 5.58 -5.08
CA GLU A 64 -9.32 6.18 -4.66
C GLU A 64 -9.38 6.78 -3.25
N ASP A 65 -10.51 7.39 -2.88
CA ASP A 65 -10.76 8.00 -1.58
C ASP A 65 -10.97 6.99 -0.44
N LYS A 66 -11.12 5.71 -0.78
CA LYS A 66 -11.23 4.61 0.19
C LYS A 66 -9.92 3.85 0.39
N VAL A 67 -8.88 4.12 -0.40
CA VAL A 67 -7.60 3.41 -0.29
C VAL A 67 -6.55 4.32 0.34
N ILE A 68 -6.11 3.99 1.55
CA ILE A 68 -5.06 4.70 2.29
C ILE A 68 -3.75 3.95 2.10
N GLU A 69 -2.84 4.49 1.28
CA GLU A 69 -1.54 3.90 0.94
C GLU A 69 -0.46 4.34 1.93
N LEU A 70 -0.27 3.60 3.03
CA LEU A 70 0.68 3.96 4.11
C LEU A 70 2.15 4.03 3.64
N HIS A 71 2.51 3.24 2.65
CA HIS A 71 3.87 3.22 2.09
C HIS A 71 3.95 3.92 0.72
N GLY A 72 2.95 4.77 0.41
CA GLY A 72 2.86 5.45 -0.85
C GLY A 72 2.53 4.51 -2.01
N THR A 73 2.87 4.94 -3.24
CA THR A 73 2.50 4.21 -4.46
C THR A 73 3.64 4.16 -5.47
N ALA A 74 3.79 3.02 -6.16
CA ALA A 74 4.69 2.87 -7.28
C ALA A 74 4.07 3.35 -8.61
N ARG A 75 2.78 3.72 -8.63
CA ARG A 75 2.09 4.26 -9.80
C ARG A 75 2.51 5.69 -10.15
N GLN A 76 3.18 6.37 -9.24
CA GLN A 76 3.59 7.76 -9.39
C GLN A 76 5.07 7.95 -9.06
N VAL A 77 5.63 8.97 -9.67
CA VAL A 77 6.94 9.53 -9.34
C VAL A 77 6.75 10.93 -8.74
N THR A 78 7.57 11.29 -7.78
CA THR A 78 7.57 12.62 -7.16
C THR A 78 8.95 13.26 -7.24
N CYS A 79 8.99 14.56 -7.44
CA CYS A 79 10.18 15.37 -7.21
C CYS A 79 10.36 15.59 -5.70
N LEU A 80 11.56 15.32 -5.20
CA LEU A 80 11.88 15.46 -3.77
C LEU A 80 12.07 16.93 -3.34
N GLU A 81 12.20 17.86 -4.30
CA GLU A 81 12.39 19.29 -4.04
C GLU A 81 11.09 20.09 -4.16
N CYS A 82 10.41 19.99 -5.32
CA CYS A 82 9.21 20.80 -5.59
C CYS A 82 7.88 20.04 -5.42
N ASN A 83 7.91 18.75 -5.10
CA ASN A 83 6.74 17.87 -4.92
C ASN A 83 5.86 17.69 -6.18
N LYS A 84 6.31 18.11 -7.37
CA LYS A 84 5.62 17.80 -8.62
C LYS A 84 5.53 16.28 -8.79
N ARG A 85 4.44 15.81 -9.36
CA ARG A 85 4.18 14.38 -9.56
C ARG A 85 3.90 14.07 -11.03
N TRP A 86 4.28 12.85 -11.41
CA TRP A 86 4.03 12.27 -12.74
C TRP A 86 3.50 10.86 -12.59
N PRO A 87 2.68 10.37 -13.55
CA PRO A 87 2.47 8.95 -13.71
C PRO A 87 3.81 8.23 -13.90
N PHE A 88 3.96 7.04 -13.35
CA PHE A 88 5.23 6.30 -13.47
C PHE A 88 5.58 6.00 -14.94
N GLU A 89 4.58 5.74 -15.77
CA GLU A 89 4.71 5.45 -17.20
C GLU A 89 5.39 6.59 -17.96
N GLU A 90 5.15 7.85 -17.57
CA GLU A 90 5.79 9.01 -18.20
C GLU A 90 7.30 9.01 -17.93
N ILE A 91 7.70 8.77 -16.70
CA ILE A 91 9.13 8.70 -16.33
C ILE A 91 9.79 7.45 -16.94
N LEU A 92 9.05 6.35 -17.06
CA LEU A 92 9.51 5.17 -17.78
C LEU A 92 9.86 5.51 -19.24
N GLY A 93 9.05 6.33 -19.91
CA GLY A 93 9.34 6.84 -21.25
C GLY A 93 10.66 7.64 -21.33
N TRP A 94 10.96 8.46 -20.30
CA TRP A 94 12.26 9.18 -20.24
C TRP A 94 13.42 8.20 -20.10
N MET A 95 13.27 7.16 -19.28
CA MET A 95 14.28 6.12 -19.11
C MET A 95 14.50 5.30 -20.39
N GLU A 96 13.45 5.00 -21.13
CA GLU A 96 13.53 4.30 -22.42
C GLU A 96 14.22 5.16 -23.49
N ALA A 97 14.10 6.49 -23.39
CA ALA A 97 14.82 7.44 -24.23
C ALA A 97 16.31 7.60 -23.85
N GLY A 98 16.78 6.93 -22.78
CA GLY A 98 18.18 6.87 -22.38
C GLY A 98 18.55 7.65 -21.12
N ASP A 99 17.58 8.24 -20.41
CA ASP A 99 17.82 8.90 -19.14
C ASP A 99 17.78 7.85 -17.99
N ASP A 100 18.94 7.47 -17.49
CA ASP A 100 19.07 6.42 -16.46
C ASP A 100 19.03 6.94 -15.01
N ASP A 101 19.04 8.26 -14.80
CA ASP A 101 18.87 8.94 -13.51
C ASP A 101 18.01 10.21 -13.69
N PRO A 102 16.70 10.07 -13.97
CA PRO A 102 15.84 11.19 -14.32
C PRO A 102 15.72 12.22 -13.23
N HIS A 103 15.74 13.50 -13.63
CA HIS A 103 15.59 14.65 -12.76
C HIS A 103 14.35 15.46 -13.15
N CYS A 104 13.86 16.26 -12.21
CA CYS A 104 12.70 17.12 -12.42
C CYS A 104 12.93 18.11 -13.57
N ASP A 105 12.00 18.15 -14.52
CA ASP A 105 12.01 19.06 -15.67
C ASP A 105 11.79 20.54 -15.30
N GLU A 106 11.22 20.81 -14.11
CA GLU A 106 10.95 22.17 -13.65
C GLU A 106 12.06 22.74 -12.75
N CYS A 107 12.59 21.95 -11.81
CA CYS A 107 13.53 22.46 -10.80
C CYS A 107 14.89 21.76 -10.79
N GLY A 108 15.08 20.71 -11.60
CA GLY A 108 16.29 19.90 -11.61
C GLY A 108 16.46 18.99 -10.38
N GLY A 109 15.47 18.93 -9.48
CA GLY A 109 15.52 18.11 -8.27
C GLY A 109 15.45 16.62 -8.55
N LEU A 110 15.84 15.80 -7.57
CA LEU A 110 15.83 14.36 -7.68
C LEU A 110 14.40 13.82 -7.82
N LEU A 111 14.18 12.92 -8.75
CA LEU A 111 12.94 12.16 -8.87
C LEU A 111 13.03 10.85 -8.10
N LYS A 112 11.92 10.42 -7.54
CA LYS A 112 11.79 9.14 -6.85
C LYS A 112 10.37 8.60 -7.03
N ALA A 113 10.21 7.26 -7.17
CA ALA A 113 8.89 6.66 -7.03
C ALA A 113 8.23 7.14 -5.73
N ALA A 114 6.95 7.47 -5.77
CA ALA A 114 6.22 8.05 -4.63
C ALA A 114 5.94 7.01 -3.51
N THR A 115 6.93 6.15 -3.26
CA THR A 115 6.91 5.10 -2.22
C THR A 115 7.72 5.53 -1.01
N ILE A 116 7.44 4.97 0.15
CA ILE A 116 8.21 5.21 1.38
C ILE A 116 9.37 4.20 1.46
N SER A 117 10.58 4.70 1.46
CA SER A 117 11.79 3.89 1.61
C SER A 117 12.13 3.69 3.09
N PHE A 118 12.87 2.61 3.41
CA PHE A 118 13.41 2.44 4.76
C PHE A 118 14.28 3.62 5.16
N GLY A 119 13.99 4.21 6.33
CA GLY A 119 14.60 5.45 6.83
C GLY A 119 13.88 6.73 6.41
N GLN A 120 12.89 6.66 5.56
CA GLN A 120 12.03 7.79 5.21
C GLN A 120 10.85 7.88 6.18
N ALA A 121 10.45 9.10 6.54
CA ALA A 121 9.26 9.33 7.36
C ALA A 121 7.99 8.85 6.64
N MET A 122 7.06 8.29 7.40
CA MET A 122 5.73 7.93 6.90
C MET A 122 4.94 9.18 6.49
N PRO A 123 4.03 9.09 5.51
CA PRO A 123 3.20 10.21 5.12
C PRO A 123 2.23 10.55 6.26
N VAL A 124 2.36 11.78 6.78
CA VAL A 124 1.66 12.21 8.01
C VAL A 124 0.15 12.19 7.85
N LYS A 125 -0.35 12.66 6.69
CA LYS A 125 -1.78 12.73 6.40
C LYS A 125 -2.41 11.34 6.37
N GLU A 126 -1.84 10.44 5.56
CA GLU A 126 -2.31 9.07 5.37
C GLU A 126 -2.21 8.25 6.66
N THR A 127 -1.12 8.44 7.41
CA THR A 127 -0.93 7.74 8.70
C THR A 127 -1.98 8.18 9.72
N ARG A 128 -2.26 9.47 9.82
CA ARG A 128 -3.28 10.01 10.72
C ARG A 128 -4.68 9.55 10.32
N GLU A 129 -4.99 9.62 9.04
CA GLU A 129 -6.28 9.15 8.51
C GLU A 129 -6.48 7.65 8.79
N ALA A 130 -5.46 6.82 8.56
CA ALA A 130 -5.51 5.39 8.87
C ALA A 130 -5.76 5.12 10.37
N GLU A 131 -5.10 5.88 11.26
CA GLU A 131 -5.35 5.78 12.70
C GLU A 131 -6.78 6.18 13.06
N GLU A 132 -7.28 7.31 12.54
CA GLU A 132 -8.65 7.77 12.79
C GLU A 132 -9.69 6.75 12.31
N ARG A 133 -9.51 6.17 11.13
CA ARG A 133 -10.38 5.11 10.59
C ARG A 133 -10.30 3.83 11.41
N ALA A 134 -9.08 3.41 11.80
CA ALA A 134 -8.89 2.23 12.64
C ALA A 134 -9.60 2.37 14.02
N ARG A 135 -9.54 3.56 14.62
CA ARG A 135 -10.23 3.84 15.89
C ARG A 135 -11.74 3.93 15.76
N GLY A 136 -12.25 4.27 14.60
CA GLY A 136 -13.69 4.48 14.34
C GLY A 136 -14.42 3.27 13.76
N CYS A 137 -13.74 2.17 13.47
CA CYS A 137 -14.35 1.03 12.79
C CYS A 137 -15.16 0.13 13.74
N ASP A 138 -16.19 -0.53 13.20
CA ASP A 138 -16.98 -1.55 13.91
C ASP A 138 -16.33 -2.94 13.87
N LEU A 139 -15.44 -3.16 12.88
CA LEU A 139 -14.68 -4.38 12.68
C LEU A 139 -13.38 -4.05 11.95
N PHE A 140 -12.26 -4.54 12.45
CA PHE A 140 -10.97 -4.45 11.76
C PHE A 140 -10.56 -5.82 11.20
N VAL A 141 -10.28 -5.88 9.89
CA VAL A 141 -9.89 -7.13 9.23
C VAL A 141 -8.49 -6.98 8.65
N VAL A 142 -7.56 -7.78 9.12
CA VAL A 142 -6.20 -7.90 8.54
C VAL A 142 -6.22 -9.00 7.49
N ILE A 143 -5.75 -8.69 6.28
CA ILE A 143 -5.71 -9.63 5.16
C ILE A 143 -4.30 -9.67 4.57
N GLY A 144 -3.64 -10.83 4.66
CA GLY A 144 -2.34 -11.07 4.03
C GLY A 144 -1.18 -10.24 4.58
N SER A 145 -1.22 -9.87 5.86
CA SER A 145 -0.12 -9.15 6.52
C SER A 145 0.48 -9.94 7.67
N SER A 146 1.82 -9.96 7.74
CA SER A 146 2.56 -10.57 8.85
C SER A 146 2.57 -9.72 10.13
N LEU A 147 2.14 -8.45 10.05
CA LEU A 147 2.09 -7.48 11.16
C LEU A 147 3.45 -7.26 11.87
N VAL A 148 4.57 -7.30 11.12
CA VAL A 148 5.92 -7.09 11.66
C VAL A 148 6.57 -5.78 11.20
N VAL A 149 5.95 -5.05 10.27
CA VAL A 149 6.49 -3.79 9.74
C VAL A 149 5.83 -2.60 10.44
N TYR A 150 6.61 -1.90 11.26
CA TYR A 150 6.16 -0.73 12.00
C TYR A 150 6.51 0.56 11.22
N PRO A 151 5.68 1.63 11.34
CA PRO A 151 4.53 1.78 12.24
C PRO A 151 3.19 1.21 11.70
N ALA A 152 3.11 0.72 10.47
CA ALA A 152 1.86 0.24 9.86
C ALA A 152 1.19 -0.89 10.68
N ALA A 153 1.97 -1.74 11.35
CA ALA A 153 1.47 -2.81 12.22
C ALA A 153 0.74 -2.31 13.48
N TYR A 154 0.73 -0.99 13.77
CA TYR A 154 -0.08 -0.42 14.86
C TYR A 154 -1.56 -0.23 14.49
N MET A 155 -1.94 -0.24 13.22
CA MET A 155 -3.32 0.04 12.82
C MET A 155 -4.34 -0.90 13.51
N PRO A 156 -4.16 -2.24 13.54
CA PRO A 156 -5.07 -3.10 14.29
C PRO A 156 -5.02 -2.89 15.83
N VAL A 157 -3.92 -2.36 16.37
CA VAL A 157 -3.84 -2.02 17.81
C VAL A 157 -4.80 -0.87 18.11
N PHE A 158 -4.84 0.17 17.27
CA PHE A 158 -5.76 1.30 17.45
C PHE A 158 -7.24 0.88 17.40
N ALA A 159 -7.58 -0.07 16.53
CA ALA A 159 -8.93 -0.65 16.51
C ALA A 159 -9.26 -1.39 17.79
N LEU A 160 -8.36 -2.24 18.28
CA LEU A 160 -8.53 -2.97 19.55
C LEU A 160 -8.66 -2.04 20.77
N GLU A 161 -7.84 -0.97 20.84
CA GLU A 161 -7.93 0.04 21.91
C GLU A 161 -9.29 0.74 21.93
N SER A 162 -9.95 0.84 20.78
CA SER A 162 -11.31 1.42 20.66
C SER A 162 -12.42 0.38 20.84
N GLY A 163 -12.08 -0.89 21.10
CA GLY A 163 -13.04 -1.95 21.36
C GLY A 163 -13.57 -2.67 20.12
N ALA A 164 -13.05 -2.37 18.93
CA ALA A 164 -13.44 -3.08 17.72
C ALA A 164 -12.89 -4.51 17.71
N PRO A 165 -13.69 -5.53 17.30
CA PRO A 165 -13.19 -6.88 17.10
C PRO A 165 -12.17 -6.92 15.97
N LEU A 166 -11.14 -7.78 16.13
CA LEU A 166 -10.08 -8.00 15.16
C LEU A 166 -10.22 -9.37 14.52
N VAL A 167 -10.22 -9.42 13.19
CA VAL A 167 -10.11 -10.65 12.39
C VAL A 167 -8.78 -10.65 11.66
N ILE A 168 -8.05 -11.77 11.69
CA ILE A 168 -6.78 -11.93 10.96
C ILE A 168 -6.94 -13.09 9.97
N ILE A 169 -6.74 -12.77 8.68
CA ILE A 169 -6.69 -13.74 7.57
C ILE A 169 -5.25 -13.71 7.03
N ASN A 170 -4.44 -14.67 7.44
CA ASN A 170 -3.04 -14.77 7.00
C ASN A 170 -2.59 -16.23 6.99
N ARG A 171 -1.76 -16.63 6.02
CA ARG A 171 -1.27 -18.03 5.93
C ARG A 171 -0.46 -18.42 7.15
N GLU A 172 0.43 -17.55 7.57
CA GLU A 172 1.31 -17.76 8.70
C GLU A 172 0.78 -17.08 9.96
N LYS A 173 1.22 -17.53 11.12
CA LYS A 173 0.92 -16.89 12.39
C LYS A 173 1.47 -15.46 12.43
N THR A 174 0.76 -14.59 13.13
CA THR A 174 1.17 -13.20 13.36
C THR A 174 1.41 -12.94 14.85
N PRO A 175 2.20 -11.91 15.19
CA PRO A 175 2.38 -11.52 16.60
C PRO A 175 1.07 -11.14 17.32
N MET A 176 0.01 -10.83 16.58
CA MET A 176 -1.27 -10.35 17.09
C MET A 176 -2.38 -11.42 17.14
N ASP A 177 -2.10 -12.66 16.74
CA ASP A 177 -3.11 -13.75 16.77
C ASP A 177 -3.79 -13.91 18.13
N HIS A 178 -3.05 -13.70 19.22
CA HIS A 178 -3.56 -13.81 20.59
C HIS A 178 -4.57 -12.72 20.98
N SER A 179 -4.60 -11.61 20.25
CA SER A 179 -5.52 -10.47 20.46
C SER A 179 -6.70 -10.48 19.50
N ALA A 180 -6.67 -11.35 18.49
CA ALA A 180 -7.71 -11.43 17.49
C ALA A 180 -8.95 -12.17 18.01
N THR A 181 -10.12 -11.70 17.64
CA THR A 181 -11.40 -12.39 17.86
C THR A 181 -11.48 -13.66 17.01
N VAL A 182 -10.96 -13.60 15.77
CA VAL A 182 -10.92 -14.73 14.83
C VAL A 182 -9.60 -14.71 14.09
N VAL A 183 -8.96 -15.89 13.96
CA VAL A 183 -7.77 -16.11 13.12
C VAL A 183 -8.07 -17.20 12.09
N VAL A 184 -7.82 -16.89 10.83
CA VAL A 184 -7.94 -17.83 9.71
C VAL A 184 -6.59 -18.00 9.05
N ASN A 185 -5.91 -19.14 9.30
CA ASN A 185 -4.62 -19.44 8.67
C ASN A 185 -4.82 -20.08 7.30
N ALA A 186 -5.16 -19.24 6.31
CA ALA A 186 -5.42 -19.66 4.93
C ALA A 186 -5.04 -18.55 3.91
N GLY A 187 -5.16 -18.86 2.63
CA GLY A 187 -4.93 -17.89 1.56
C GLY A 187 -6.00 -16.79 1.54
N ALA A 188 -5.60 -15.54 1.35
CA ALA A 188 -6.50 -14.39 1.35
C ALA A 188 -7.60 -14.52 0.28
N GLY A 189 -7.25 -14.90 -0.96
CA GLY A 189 -8.20 -15.02 -2.07
C GLY A 189 -9.31 -16.02 -1.79
N ASP A 190 -8.95 -17.24 -1.43
CA ASP A 190 -9.92 -18.32 -1.17
C ASP A 190 -10.81 -18.01 0.02
N THR A 191 -10.21 -17.47 1.09
CA THR A 191 -10.95 -17.09 2.31
C THR A 191 -11.95 -15.97 2.01
N MET A 192 -11.54 -14.91 1.32
CA MET A 192 -12.43 -13.81 0.99
C MET A 192 -13.56 -14.25 0.03
N SER A 193 -13.26 -15.12 -0.93
CA SER A 193 -14.29 -15.71 -1.79
C SER A 193 -15.35 -16.46 -0.98
N ALA A 194 -14.95 -17.32 -0.05
CA ALA A 194 -15.86 -18.07 0.81
C ALA A 194 -16.67 -17.17 1.76
N ILE A 195 -16.10 -16.07 2.24
CA ILE A 195 -16.83 -15.05 3.01
C ILE A 195 -17.90 -14.40 2.15
N MET A 196 -17.55 -13.99 0.92
CA MET A 196 -18.49 -13.31 0.03
C MET A 196 -19.69 -14.17 -0.35
N GLU A 197 -19.54 -15.49 -0.51
CA GLU A 197 -20.66 -16.42 -0.71
C GLU A 197 -21.71 -16.39 0.41
N ARG A 198 -21.35 -15.93 1.61
CA ARG A 198 -22.23 -15.86 2.78
C ARG A 198 -22.71 -14.45 3.11
N VAL A 199 -22.03 -13.43 2.58
CA VAL A 199 -22.35 -12.02 2.83
C VAL A 199 -23.33 -11.47 1.78
N ARG A 200 -23.36 -12.07 0.57
CA ARG A 200 -24.38 -11.84 -0.46
C ARG A 200 -25.73 -12.34 0.01
#